data_6666e4929c8607250033cb07bc8e4ee8
#
_entry.id   6666e4929c8607250033cb07bc8e4ee8
#
_cell.length_a   1.000
_cell.length_b   1.000
_cell.length_c   1.000
_cell.angle_alpha   90.00
_cell.angle_beta   90.00
_cell.angle_gamma   90.00
#
_symmetry.space_group_name_H-M   'P 1'
#
loop_
_entity.id
_entity.type
_entity.pdbx_description
1 polymer ?
#
loop_
_entity_poly.entity_id
_entity_poly.type
_entity_poly.pdbx_seq_one_letter_code
_entity_poly.pdbx_strand_id
1 'polypeptide(L)'
;MHSKSKIMSDYCLSLAKENKLNIYLEDYDSKEFKNTNIESQARKFRYQKLMDICIKNKINYVLTAHHEDDQIETIYMAENNNSSWVSKIGIRSKFFLHNDCNIKVSLIRPMLNISKDKIIQYANKNQLTYFDDPTNVDFKFLRNKTRYEIKDKKNNLNFRKKYLNISKDNILKLDKIEKQINKQFYKLIILLKTNDVCVLDKELIFKQNYDFIFLFLKKILRENFDFNQNLSSDYWQNLYNFINGNKFGNSFSLNDRINFSKSQKHIYIYTKSDYLVKTKLNDFGNYLFRLGTISICQSNQFIKFENKEGICIPFKFKNNLEIDKWEYGDKCVSSKGNQVNVSDIFINNKLSLFHKENYPLLKYLDKIIWIPYLFCAKIDKMDKHEQYIILRWNLNL
;
A
#
# COMPACT_ATOMS: atom_id res chain seq x y z
N MET A 1 -21.98 3.92 28.60
CA MET A 1 -23.22 3.30 28.11
C MET A 1 -24.42 4.09 28.62
N HIS A 2 -25.47 4.27 27.81
CA HIS A 2 -26.70 4.89 28.28
C HIS A 2 -27.58 3.86 29.02
N SER A 3 -28.54 4.33 29.85
CA SER A 3 -29.38 3.47 30.73
C SER A 3 -30.15 2.37 29.98
N LYS A 4 -30.52 2.60 28.71
CA LYS A 4 -31.24 1.62 27.88
C LYS A 4 -30.35 0.53 27.27
N SER A 5 -29.03 0.68 27.24
CA SER A 5 -28.15 -0.32 26.62
C SER A 5 -28.18 -1.66 27.34
N LYS A 6 -28.34 -1.65 28.65
CA LYS A 6 -28.50 -2.86 29.45
C LYS A 6 -29.80 -3.61 29.10
N ILE A 7 -30.92 -2.88 29.02
CA ILE A 7 -32.23 -3.48 28.66
C ILE A 7 -32.17 -4.15 27.29
N MET A 8 -31.54 -3.48 26.33
CA MET A 8 -31.36 -4.01 24.96
C MET A 8 -30.46 -5.27 24.95
N SER A 9 -29.39 -5.25 25.75
CA SER A 9 -28.50 -6.39 25.92
C SER A 9 -29.20 -7.59 26.55
N ASP A 10 -29.95 -7.35 27.67
CA ASP A 10 -30.71 -8.39 28.38
C ASP A 10 -31.77 -9.01 27.48
N TYR A 11 -32.43 -8.21 26.64
CA TYR A 11 -33.37 -8.72 25.63
C TYR A 11 -32.68 -9.60 24.60
N CYS A 12 -31.53 -9.20 24.07
CA CYS A 12 -30.76 -10.01 23.12
C CYS A 12 -30.35 -11.36 23.76
N LEU A 13 -29.98 -11.35 25.05
CA LEU A 13 -29.64 -12.57 25.80
C LEU A 13 -30.85 -13.50 25.92
N SER A 14 -32.05 -12.98 26.28
CA SER A 14 -33.28 -13.80 26.41
C SER A 14 -33.66 -14.39 25.06
N LEU A 15 -33.60 -13.58 23.97
CA LEU A 15 -33.92 -14.01 22.62
C LEU A 15 -32.96 -15.12 22.12
N ALA A 16 -31.68 -14.99 22.39
CA ALA A 16 -30.71 -16.01 22.05
C ALA A 16 -30.95 -17.32 22.80
N LYS A 17 -31.27 -17.20 24.08
CA LYS A 17 -31.61 -18.38 24.91
C LYS A 17 -32.85 -19.10 24.42
N GLU A 18 -33.95 -18.37 24.12
CA GLU A 18 -35.20 -18.92 23.58
C GLU A 18 -34.97 -19.65 22.25
N ASN A 19 -34.10 -19.11 21.39
CA ASN A 19 -33.78 -19.70 20.08
C ASN A 19 -32.62 -20.69 20.13
N LYS A 20 -32.06 -21.02 21.31
CA LYS A 20 -30.90 -21.92 21.50
C LYS A 20 -29.67 -21.50 20.68
N LEU A 21 -29.44 -20.20 20.60
CA LEU A 21 -28.31 -19.63 19.88
C LEU A 21 -27.16 -19.26 20.82
N ASN A 22 -25.92 -19.48 20.38
CA ASN A 22 -24.75 -18.97 21.07
C ASN A 22 -24.69 -17.43 20.94
N ILE A 23 -24.44 -16.74 22.06
CA ILE A 23 -24.30 -15.29 22.07
C ILE A 23 -22.96 -14.90 22.70
N TYR A 24 -22.32 -13.88 22.15
CA TYR A 24 -21.09 -13.28 22.64
C TYR A 24 -21.35 -11.82 22.92
N LEU A 25 -21.06 -11.38 24.15
CA LEU A 25 -21.15 -9.98 24.55
C LEU A 25 -19.78 -9.40 24.73
N GLU A 26 -19.57 -8.21 24.17
CA GLU A 26 -18.31 -7.47 24.27
C GLU A 26 -18.64 -6.03 24.67
N ASP A 27 -18.00 -5.56 25.72
CA ASP A 27 -18.15 -4.19 26.21
C ASP A 27 -17.08 -3.28 25.59
N TYR A 28 -17.53 -2.12 25.11
CA TYR A 28 -16.65 -1.07 24.60
C TYR A 28 -16.54 0.05 25.65
N ASP A 29 -15.37 0.19 26.26
CA ASP A 29 -15.11 1.32 27.17
C ASP A 29 -14.64 2.55 26.38
N SER A 30 -15.53 3.53 26.27
CA SER A 30 -15.23 4.81 25.59
C SER A 30 -14.18 5.66 26.31
N LYS A 31 -13.87 5.36 27.58
CA LYS A 31 -12.89 6.12 28.38
C LYS A 31 -11.44 5.84 27.96
N GLU A 32 -11.18 4.69 27.34
CA GLU A 32 -9.85 4.33 26.82
C GLU A 32 -9.43 5.18 25.61
N PHE A 33 -10.38 5.85 24.96
CA PHE A 33 -10.16 6.55 23.70
C PHE A 33 -10.31 8.06 23.84
N LYS A 34 -9.25 8.71 24.30
CA LYS A 34 -9.21 10.19 24.40
C LYS A 34 -9.07 10.82 23.01
N ASN A 35 -9.99 11.76 22.68
CA ASN A 35 -9.86 12.81 21.64
C ASN A 35 -9.86 12.43 20.15
N THR A 36 -10.42 11.31 19.71
CA THR A 36 -10.57 11.00 18.30
C THR A 36 -11.99 10.55 17.96
N ASN A 37 -12.31 10.48 16.69
CA ASN A 37 -13.63 10.12 16.18
C ASN A 37 -14.17 8.80 16.77
N ILE A 38 -14.98 8.91 17.84
CA ILE A 38 -15.52 7.79 18.64
C ILE A 38 -16.28 6.79 17.75
N GLU A 39 -17.03 7.27 16.74
CA GLU A 39 -17.79 6.39 15.85
C GLU A 39 -16.86 5.48 15.02
N SER A 40 -15.77 6.04 14.51
CA SER A 40 -14.78 5.27 13.76
C SER A 40 -14.07 4.23 14.60
N GLN A 41 -13.75 4.56 15.85
CA GLN A 41 -13.09 3.66 16.80
C GLN A 41 -14.03 2.55 17.26
N ALA A 42 -15.27 2.87 17.62
CA ALA A 42 -16.29 1.88 17.97
C ALA A 42 -16.56 0.92 16.81
N ARG A 43 -16.52 1.44 15.56
CA ARG A 43 -16.62 0.61 14.35
C ARG A 43 -15.41 -0.33 14.21
N LYS A 44 -14.18 0.17 14.39
CA LYS A 44 -12.95 -0.63 14.33
C LYS A 44 -12.96 -1.73 15.39
N PHE A 45 -13.28 -1.38 16.65
CA PHE A 45 -13.43 -2.33 17.75
C PHE A 45 -14.44 -3.43 17.43
N ARG A 46 -15.63 -3.07 16.95
CA ARG A 46 -16.67 -4.04 16.56
C ARG A 46 -16.18 -5.04 15.53
N TYR A 47 -15.51 -4.58 14.47
CA TYR A 47 -15.01 -5.50 13.44
C TYR A 47 -13.86 -6.37 13.95
N GLN A 48 -13.01 -5.84 14.82
CA GLN A 48 -11.96 -6.62 15.46
C GLN A 48 -12.57 -7.75 16.31
N LYS A 49 -13.53 -7.44 17.17
CA LYS A 49 -14.20 -8.43 18.01
C LYS A 49 -14.98 -9.49 17.21
N LEU A 50 -15.66 -9.07 16.15
CA LEU A 50 -16.29 -10.01 15.23
C LEU A 50 -15.26 -10.97 14.61
N MET A 51 -14.11 -10.45 14.23
CA MET A 51 -13.01 -11.24 13.65
C MET A 51 -12.45 -12.25 14.67
N ASP A 52 -12.19 -11.81 15.92
CA ASP A 52 -11.68 -12.64 17.01
C ASP A 52 -12.63 -13.82 17.30
N ILE A 53 -13.95 -13.53 17.38
CA ILE A 53 -14.99 -14.54 17.59
C ILE A 53 -15.03 -15.52 16.40
N CYS A 54 -14.94 -15.03 15.18
CA CYS A 54 -14.96 -15.88 13.98
C CYS A 54 -13.76 -16.82 13.93
N ILE A 55 -12.58 -16.33 14.25
CA ILE A 55 -11.35 -17.14 14.30
C ILE A 55 -11.47 -18.23 15.37
N LYS A 56 -11.84 -17.83 16.59
CA LYS A 56 -11.98 -18.74 17.73
C LYS A 56 -12.97 -19.89 17.46
N ASN A 57 -14.07 -19.59 16.76
CA ASN A 57 -15.14 -20.54 16.50
C ASN A 57 -15.15 -21.11 15.08
N LYS A 58 -14.09 -20.85 14.27
CA LYS A 58 -13.96 -21.31 12.87
C LYS A 58 -15.15 -20.90 11.98
N ILE A 59 -15.65 -19.66 12.16
CA ILE A 59 -16.77 -19.10 11.41
C ILE A 59 -16.23 -18.38 10.18
N ASN A 60 -16.75 -18.67 9.00
CA ASN A 60 -16.32 -18.09 7.73
C ASN A 60 -17.16 -16.88 7.28
N TYR A 61 -18.33 -16.66 7.91
CA TYR A 61 -19.29 -15.67 7.47
C TYR A 61 -19.83 -14.85 8.66
N VAL A 62 -19.91 -13.54 8.46
CA VAL A 62 -20.59 -12.62 9.38
C VAL A 62 -21.73 -11.94 8.63
N LEU A 63 -22.91 -11.93 9.19
CA LEU A 63 -24.04 -11.19 8.64
C LEU A 63 -24.23 -9.89 9.42
N THR A 64 -24.54 -8.81 8.71
CA THR A 64 -24.93 -7.54 9.35
C THR A 64 -26.22 -7.00 8.76
N ALA A 65 -27.01 -6.33 9.57
CA ALA A 65 -28.35 -5.85 9.26
C ALA A 65 -28.39 -4.48 8.54
N HIS A 66 -27.35 -4.15 7.75
CA HIS A 66 -27.43 -2.94 6.92
C HIS A 66 -28.53 -3.09 5.86
N HIS A 67 -29.28 -2.02 5.68
CA HIS A 67 -30.46 -1.99 4.79
C HIS A 67 -30.35 -0.89 3.73
N GLU A 68 -31.33 -0.78 2.84
CA GLU A 68 -31.34 0.15 1.70
C GLU A 68 -31.20 1.61 2.14
N ASP A 69 -31.83 2.00 3.25
CA ASP A 69 -31.72 3.37 3.75
C ASP A 69 -30.31 3.72 4.21
N ASP A 70 -29.56 2.75 4.80
CA ASP A 70 -28.15 2.93 5.13
C ASP A 70 -27.30 3.17 3.87
N GLN A 71 -27.65 2.50 2.76
CA GLN A 71 -27.01 2.68 1.46
C GLN A 71 -27.21 4.11 0.95
N ILE A 72 -28.48 4.57 0.96
CA ILE A 72 -28.84 5.93 0.53
C ILE A 72 -28.11 6.98 1.40
N GLU A 73 -28.12 6.83 2.72
CA GLU A 73 -27.41 7.69 3.67
C GLU A 73 -25.91 7.80 3.31
N THR A 74 -25.28 6.67 3.08
CA THR A 74 -23.84 6.63 2.79
C THR A 74 -23.49 7.34 1.48
N ILE A 75 -24.30 7.14 0.44
CA ILE A 75 -24.06 7.76 -0.87
C ILE A 75 -24.36 9.26 -0.83
N TYR A 76 -25.46 9.65 -0.14
CA TYR A 76 -25.79 11.06 0.06
C TYR A 76 -24.67 11.81 0.77
N MET A 77 -24.13 11.25 1.86
CA MET A 77 -22.97 11.82 2.56
C MET A 77 -21.75 11.96 1.63
N ALA A 78 -21.47 10.94 0.82
CA ALA A 78 -20.35 10.97 -0.12
C ALA A 78 -20.55 12.02 -1.22
N GLU A 79 -21.78 12.24 -1.69
CA GLU A 79 -22.10 13.27 -2.68
C GLU A 79 -21.93 14.68 -2.10
N ASN A 80 -22.47 14.94 -0.89
CA ASN A 80 -22.38 16.25 -0.23
C ASN A 80 -20.95 16.63 0.16
N ASN A 81 -20.10 15.65 0.48
CA ASN A 81 -18.70 15.86 0.79
C ASN A 81 -17.79 15.89 -0.47
N ASN A 82 -18.36 15.98 -1.66
CA ASN A 82 -17.62 15.92 -2.92
C ASN A 82 -16.61 14.77 -3.00
N SER A 83 -16.95 13.65 -2.36
CA SER A 83 -16.06 12.48 -2.32
C SER A 83 -15.92 11.84 -3.71
N SER A 84 -14.84 11.07 -3.88
CA SER A 84 -14.58 10.35 -5.13
C SER A 84 -15.74 9.41 -5.50
N TRP A 85 -15.85 9.07 -6.79
CA TRP A 85 -16.89 8.13 -7.27
C TRP A 85 -16.80 6.75 -6.58
N VAL A 86 -15.62 6.32 -6.13
CA VAL A 86 -15.44 5.08 -5.37
C VAL A 86 -16.16 5.14 -4.03
N SER A 87 -16.17 6.29 -3.36
CA SER A 87 -16.95 6.48 -2.12
C SER A 87 -18.46 6.44 -2.36
N LYS A 88 -18.91 6.85 -3.56
CA LYS A 88 -20.33 6.82 -3.98
C LYS A 88 -20.82 5.43 -4.39
N ILE A 89 -19.99 4.41 -4.35
CA ILE A 89 -20.42 3.00 -4.39
C ILE A 89 -21.29 2.68 -3.18
N GLY A 90 -21.03 3.33 -2.05
CA GLY A 90 -21.74 3.11 -0.80
C GLY A 90 -21.29 1.82 -0.09
N ILE A 91 -22.24 1.12 0.51
CA ILE A 91 -21.99 -0.11 1.28
C ILE A 91 -22.00 -1.30 0.33
N ARG A 92 -20.94 -2.12 0.34
CA ARG A 92 -20.88 -3.34 -0.48
C ARG A 92 -21.69 -4.46 0.17
N SER A 93 -22.41 -5.23 -0.66
CA SER A 93 -23.20 -6.38 -0.18
C SER A 93 -22.33 -7.48 0.42
N LYS A 94 -21.11 -7.65 -0.09
CA LYS A 94 -20.09 -8.56 0.42
C LYS A 94 -18.77 -7.84 0.57
N PHE A 95 -18.09 -8.10 1.67
CA PHE A 95 -16.77 -7.56 1.98
C PHE A 95 -15.94 -8.60 2.75
N PHE A 96 -14.62 -8.58 2.60
CA PHE A 96 -13.75 -9.46 3.37
C PHE A 96 -13.12 -8.69 4.53
N LEU A 97 -13.32 -9.20 5.74
CA LEU A 97 -12.53 -8.82 6.90
C LEU A 97 -11.22 -9.60 6.87
N HIS A 98 -10.13 -8.95 7.21
CA HIS A 98 -8.80 -9.55 7.29
C HIS A 98 -8.20 -9.27 8.66
N ASN A 99 -7.45 -10.22 9.19
CA ASN A 99 -6.56 -9.99 10.34
C ASN A 99 -5.10 -9.94 9.88
N ASP A 100 -4.20 -9.68 10.83
CA ASP A 100 -2.75 -9.61 10.58
C ASP A 100 -2.16 -10.96 10.12
N CYS A 101 -2.84 -12.07 10.38
CA CYS A 101 -2.45 -13.42 9.93
C CYS A 101 -3.07 -13.80 8.57
N ASN A 102 -3.59 -12.85 7.78
CA ASN A 102 -4.24 -13.09 6.49
C ASN A 102 -5.47 -14.02 6.51
N ILE A 103 -6.08 -14.27 7.68
CA ILE A 103 -7.34 -15.00 7.75
C ILE A 103 -8.45 -14.09 7.19
N LYS A 104 -9.29 -14.66 6.31
CA LYS A 104 -10.38 -13.96 5.62
C LYS A 104 -11.73 -14.44 6.13
N VAL A 105 -12.56 -13.51 6.61
CA VAL A 105 -13.96 -13.77 6.96
C VAL A 105 -14.86 -12.94 6.06
N SER A 106 -15.86 -13.56 5.46
CA SER A 106 -16.82 -12.87 4.58
C SER A 106 -17.88 -12.14 5.38
N LEU A 107 -17.88 -10.81 5.32
CA LEU A 107 -18.97 -9.97 5.83
C LEU A 107 -20.03 -9.80 4.75
N ILE A 108 -21.27 -10.23 5.03
CA ILE A 108 -22.40 -10.22 4.08
C ILE A 108 -23.52 -9.35 4.66
N ARG A 109 -24.24 -8.64 3.77
CA ARG A 109 -25.34 -7.74 4.11
C ARG A 109 -26.59 -8.14 3.34
N PRO A 110 -27.34 -9.13 3.83
CA PRO A 110 -28.49 -9.69 3.08
C PRO A 110 -29.63 -8.70 2.86
N MET A 111 -29.81 -7.75 3.79
CA MET A 111 -30.93 -6.80 3.76
C MET A 111 -30.62 -5.50 3.02
N LEU A 112 -29.46 -5.38 2.35
CA LEU A 112 -29.02 -4.12 1.73
C LEU A 112 -29.97 -3.59 0.63
N ASN A 113 -30.79 -4.46 0.04
CA ASN A 113 -31.80 -4.13 -0.96
C ASN A 113 -33.23 -4.05 -0.39
N ILE A 114 -33.37 -4.06 0.93
CA ILE A 114 -34.67 -4.01 1.62
C ILE A 114 -34.78 -2.66 2.34
N SER A 115 -35.86 -1.91 2.09
CA SER A 115 -36.10 -0.64 2.76
C SER A 115 -36.40 -0.84 4.26
N LYS A 116 -36.07 0.15 5.10
CA LYS A 116 -36.35 0.12 6.53
C LYS A 116 -37.84 -0.08 6.81
N ASP A 117 -38.71 0.53 6.02
CA ASP A 117 -40.17 0.39 6.18
C ASP A 117 -40.64 -1.05 5.98
N LYS A 118 -40.12 -1.77 4.98
CA LYS A 118 -40.41 -3.19 4.79
C LYS A 118 -39.94 -4.05 5.97
N ILE A 119 -38.80 -3.72 6.55
CA ILE A 119 -38.27 -4.41 7.73
C ILE A 119 -39.19 -4.19 8.94
N ILE A 120 -39.64 -2.95 9.15
CA ILE A 120 -40.59 -2.61 10.24
C ILE A 120 -41.95 -3.32 10.01
N GLN A 121 -42.48 -3.30 8.79
CA GLN A 121 -43.72 -4.01 8.45
C GLN A 121 -43.61 -5.51 8.73
N TYR A 122 -42.47 -6.12 8.39
CA TYR A 122 -42.21 -7.53 8.70
C TYR A 122 -42.14 -7.77 10.22
N ALA A 123 -41.45 -6.93 10.96
CA ALA A 123 -41.37 -7.03 12.42
C ALA A 123 -42.77 -6.93 13.08
N ASN A 124 -43.56 -5.95 12.69
CA ASN A 124 -44.90 -5.75 13.19
C ASN A 124 -45.83 -6.93 12.83
N LYS A 125 -45.80 -7.43 11.60
CA LYS A 125 -46.61 -8.58 11.16
C LYS A 125 -46.29 -9.85 11.97
N ASN A 126 -45.03 -10.03 12.34
CA ASN A 126 -44.56 -11.19 13.12
C ASN A 126 -44.47 -10.92 14.62
N GLN A 127 -44.99 -9.79 15.10
CA GLN A 127 -45.00 -9.39 16.51
C GLN A 127 -43.61 -9.41 17.17
N LEU A 128 -42.57 -9.08 16.38
CA LEU A 128 -41.19 -9.03 16.85
C LEU A 128 -40.95 -7.73 17.63
N THR A 129 -40.43 -7.86 18.86
CA THR A 129 -40.00 -6.69 19.64
C THR A 129 -38.73 -6.09 19.07
N TYR A 130 -38.68 -4.78 18.91
CA TYR A 130 -37.50 -4.04 18.54
C TYR A 130 -37.36 -2.74 19.37
N PHE A 131 -36.15 -2.20 19.39
CA PHE A 131 -35.83 -1.01 20.18
C PHE A 131 -35.28 0.08 19.26
N ASP A 132 -35.69 1.33 19.52
CA ASP A 132 -35.06 2.49 18.95
C ASP A 132 -33.88 2.94 19.84
N ASP A 133 -32.69 2.99 19.27
CA ASP A 133 -31.50 3.48 19.98
C ASP A 133 -31.62 5.00 20.20
N PRO A 134 -31.63 5.46 21.49
CA PRO A 134 -31.76 6.89 21.79
C PRO A 134 -30.60 7.73 21.24
N THR A 135 -29.44 7.14 20.94
CA THR A 135 -28.32 7.86 20.32
C THR A 135 -28.59 8.26 18.88
N ASN A 136 -29.63 7.70 18.23
CA ASN A 136 -30.01 8.06 16.84
C ASN A 136 -30.45 9.52 16.67
N VAL A 137 -30.80 10.22 17.75
CA VAL A 137 -31.20 11.64 17.74
C VAL A 137 -30.06 12.60 18.09
N ASP A 138 -28.86 12.08 18.40
CA ASP A 138 -27.70 12.92 18.73
C ASP A 138 -27.03 13.45 17.47
N PHE A 139 -27.23 14.74 17.18
CA PHE A 139 -26.65 15.45 16.00
C PHE A 139 -25.13 15.66 16.07
N LYS A 140 -24.45 15.27 17.13
CA LYS A 140 -22.99 15.20 17.15
C LYS A 140 -22.46 14.21 16.11
N PHE A 141 -23.25 13.20 15.77
CA PHE A 141 -22.91 12.22 14.75
C PHE A 141 -23.39 12.66 13.36
N LEU A 142 -22.45 12.79 12.43
CA LEU A 142 -22.73 13.24 11.06
C LEU A 142 -23.82 12.38 10.38
N ARG A 143 -23.85 11.09 10.65
CA ARG A 143 -24.85 10.19 10.10
C ARG A 143 -26.26 10.49 10.60
N ASN A 144 -26.41 10.86 11.87
CA ASN A 144 -27.72 11.25 12.43
C ASN A 144 -28.20 12.57 11.82
N LYS A 145 -27.28 13.53 11.63
CA LYS A 145 -27.59 14.77 10.90
C LYS A 145 -28.08 14.47 9.50
N THR A 146 -27.40 13.61 8.76
CA THR A 146 -27.80 13.16 7.43
C THR A 146 -29.17 12.50 7.44
N ARG A 147 -29.46 11.61 8.39
CA ARG A 147 -30.79 10.97 8.56
C ARG A 147 -31.89 11.99 8.71
N TYR A 148 -31.65 13.02 9.51
CA TYR A 148 -32.61 14.10 9.69
C TYR A 148 -32.81 14.90 8.40
N GLU A 149 -31.74 15.30 7.70
CA GLU A 149 -31.79 16.06 6.44
C GLU A 149 -32.56 15.38 5.32
N ILE A 150 -32.52 14.03 5.27
CA ILE A 150 -33.19 13.25 4.21
C ILE A 150 -34.48 12.59 4.68
N LYS A 151 -34.91 12.83 5.92
CA LYS A 151 -36.08 12.15 6.53
C LYS A 151 -37.31 12.21 5.63
N ASP A 152 -37.69 13.41 5.19
CA ASP A 152 -38.89 13.61 4.37
C ASP A 152 -38.68 13.19 2.91
N LYS A 153 -37.44 13.17 2.45
CA LYS A 153 -37.07 12.79 1.09
C LYS A 153 -37.00 11.29 0.89
N LYS A 154 -36.77 10.51 1.95
CA LYS A 154 -36.66 9.04 1.89
C LYS A 154 -37.89 8.34 1.34
N ASN A 155 -39.07 8.90 1.54
CA ASN A 155 -40.33 8.35 1.04
C ASN A 155 -40.55 8.64 -0.46
N ASN A 156 -39.78 9.54 -1.06
CA ASN A 156 -39.84 9.86 -2.46
C ASN A 156 -39.10 8.81 -3.29
N LEU A 157 -39.83 8.08 -4.13
CA LEU A 157 -39.29 7.02 -4.99
C LEU A 157 -38.21 7.52 -5.95
N ASN A 158 -38.34 8.75 -6.46
CA ASN A 158 -37.32 9.32 -7.37
C ASN A 158 -36.03 9.61 -6.64
N PHE A 159 -36.10 10.10 -5.40
CA PHE A 159 -34.94 10.32 -4.56
C PHE A 159 -34.21 9.00 -4.27
N ARG A 160 -34.93 7.95 -3.86
CA ARG A 160 -34.35 6.61 -3.63
C ARG A 160 -33.68 6.07 -4.90
N LYS A 161 -34.40 6.09 -6.03
CA LYS A 161 -33.88 5.63 -7.32
C LYS A 161 -32.60 6.36 -7.73
N LYS A 162 -32.54 7.70 -7.52
CA LYS A 162 -31.33 8.50 -7.82
C LYS A 162 -30.10 7.90 -7.13
N TYR A 163 -30.16 7.73 -5.80
CA TYR A 163 -28.98 7.29 -5.04
C TYR A 163 -28.64 5.81 -5.26
N LEU A 164 -29.65 4.96 -5.42
CA LEU A 164 -29.41 3.55 -5.74
C LEU A 164 -28.80 3.36 -7.13
N ASN A 165 -29.21 4.16 -8.11
CA ASN A 165 -28.61 4.13 -9.45
C ASN A 165 -27.16 4.63 -9.42
N ILE A 166 -26.85 5.71 -8.68
CA ILE A 166 -25.46 6.16 -8.48
C ILE A 166 -24.59 5.01 -7.96
N SER A 167 -25.07 4.26 -6.95
CA SER A 167 -24.35 3.09 -6.44
C SER A 167 -24.13 2.04 -7.51
N LYS A 168 -25.21 1.64 -8.19
CA LYS A 168 -25.20 0.60 -9.22
C LYS A 168 -24.22 0.92 -10.35
N ASP A 169 -24.27 2.14 -10.87
CA ASP A 169 -23.41 2.59 -11.97
C ASP A 169 -21.95 2.60 -11.56
N ASN A 170 -21.66 3.06 -10.33
CA ASN A 170 -20.30 3.06 -9.81
C ASN A 170 -19.78 1.64 -9.50
N ILE A 171 -20.63 0.70 -9.07
CA ILE A 171 -20.27 -0.72 -8.93
C ILE A 171 -19.90 -1.31 -10.30
N LEU A 172 -20.72 -1.09 -11.32
CA LEU A 172 -20.44 -1.57 -12.68
C LEU A 172 -19.13 -0.98 -13.23
N LYS A 173 -18.90 0.32 -12.98
CA LYS A 173 -17.64 0.99 -13.34
C LYS A 173 -16.45 0.34 -12.64
N LEU A 174 -16.55 0.09 -11.32
CA LEU A 174 -15.49 -0.56 -10.55
C LEU A 174 -15.19 -1.96 -11.07
N ASP A 175 -16.21 -2.80 -11.25
CA ASP A 175 -16.06 -4.17 -11.75
C ASP A 175 -15.39 -4.21 -13.13
N LYS A 176 -15.73 -3.26 -14.00
CA LYS A 176 -15.10 -3.14 -15.32
C LYS A 176 -13.60 -2.83 -15.18
N ILE A 177 -13.24 -1.87 -14.33
CA ILE A 177 -11.84 -1.48 -14.14
C ILE A 177 -11.06 -2.60 -13.43
N GLU A 178 -11.64 -3.25 -12.42
CA GLU A 178 -10.97 -4.38 -11.72
C GLU A 178 -10.71 -5.56 -12.67
N LYS A 179 -11.64 -5.88 -13.57
CA LYS A 179 -11.41 -6.89 -14.63
C LYS A 179 -10.26 -6.49 -15.56
N GLN A 180 -10.20 -5.22 -15.97
CA GLN A 180 -9.11 -4.71 -16.80
C GLN A 180 -7.77 -4.78 -16.07
N ILE A 181 -7.73 -4.39 -14.80
CA ILE A 181 -6.52 -4.49 -13.94
C ILE A 181 -6.05 -5.94 -13.88
N ASN A 182 -6.94 -6.88 -13.56
CA ASN A 182 -6.56 -8.30 -13.45
C ASN A 182 -5.99 -8.86 -14.77
N LYS A 183 -6.57 -8.45 -15.92
CA LYS A 183 -6.08 -8.86 -17.24
C LYS A 183 -4.69 -8.31 -17.58
N GLN A 184 -4.37 -7.09 -17.11
CA GLN A 184 -3.14 -6.39 -17.49
C GLN A 184 -2.09 -6.38 -16.38
N PHE A 185 -2.39 -6.92 -15.20
CA PHE A 185 -1.59 -6.77 -13.99
C PHE A 185 -0.10 -7.04 -14.21
N TYR A 186 0.21 -8.24 -14.71
CA TYR A 186 1.61 -8.64 -14.96
C TYR A 186 2.27 -7.98 -16.18
N LYS A 187 1.49 -7.36 -17.07
CA LYS A 187 2.04 -6.60 -18.21
C LYS A 187 2.57 -5.23 -17.80
N LEU A 188 2.00 -4.66 -16.73
CA LEU A 188 2.35 -3.33 -16.22
C LEU A 188 3.49 -3.38 -15.19
N ILE A 189 3.79 -4.56 -14.68
CA ILE A 189 4.81 -4.80 -13.65
C ILE A 189 6.04 -5.43 -14.29
N ILE A 190 7.18 -4.80 -14.13
CA ILE A 190 8.48 -5.29 -14.58
C ILE A 190 9.11 -6.17 -13.51
N LEU A 191 9.04 -5.75 -12.25
CA LEU A 191 9.54 -6.48 -11.09
C LEU A 191 8.58 -6.33 -9.92
N LEU A 192 8.37 -7.42 -9.19
CA LEU A 192 7.59 -7.42 -7.96
C LEU A 192 8.26 -8.32 -6.92
N LYS A 193 8.76 -7.71 -5.86
CA LYS A 193 9.20 -8.38 -4.63
C LYS A 193 8.32 -7.88 -3.49
N THR A 194 7.50 -8.75 -2.94
CA THR A 194 6.55 -8.42 -1.86
C THR A 194 7.25 -7.78 -0.67
N ASN A 195 6.66 -6.72 -0.14
CA ASN A 195 7.18 -5.91 0.97
C ASN A 195 8.59 -5.30 0.73
N ASP A 196 9.07 -5.26 -0.49
CA ASP A 196 10.35 -4.70 -0.86
C ASP A 196 10.24 -3.68 -1.99
N VAL A 197 10.04 -4.11 -3.22
CA VAL A 197 10.02 -3.24 -4.38
C VAL A 197 9.04 -3.72 -5.46
N CYS A 198 8.33 -2.77 -6.06
CA CYS A 198 7.57 -2.97 -7.28
C CYS A 198 8.05 -1.97 -8.34
N VAL A 199 8.41 -2.45 -9.52
CA VAL A 199 8.82 -1.64 -10.66
C VAL A 199 7.75 -1.73 -11.73
N LEU A 200 7.25 -0.58 -12.16
CA LEU A 200 6.19 -0.47 -13.15
C LEU A 200 6.73 0.17 -14.44
N ASP A 201 6.20 -0.29 -15.57
CA ASP A 201 6.43 0.36 -16.87
C ASP A 201 5.64 1.68 -16.94
N LYS A 202 6.36 2.80 -16.94
CA LYS A 202 5.76 4.13 -16.91
C LYS A 202 4.94 4.41 -18.16
N GLU A 203 5.40 4.00 -19.34
CA GLU A 203 4.71 4.26 -20.59
C GLU A 203 3.37 3.48 -20.64
N LEU A 204 3.39 2.20 -20.29
CA LEU A 204 2.19 1.38 -20.25
C LEU A 204 1.19 1.86 -19.19
N ILE A 205 1.65 2.33 -18.05
CA ILE A 205 0.80 2.90 -17.00
C ILE A 205 0.07 4.15 -17.52
N PHE A 206 0.78 5.07 -18.19
CA PHE A 206 0.17 6.31 -18.68
C PHE A 206 -0.67 6.16 -19.96
N LYS A 207 -0.71 4.98 -20.59
CA LYS A 207 -1.73 4.61 -21.57
C LYS A 207 -3.09 4.33 -20.93
N GLN A 208 -3.14 4.19 -19.60
CA GLN A 208 -4.39 3.97 -18.85
C GLN A 208 -4.97 5.29 -18.36
N ASN A 209 -6.29 5.31 -18.10
CA ASN A 209 -6.93 6.48 -17.49
C ASN A 209 -6.63 6.58 -15.98
N TYR A 210 -6.89 7.76 -15.41
CA TYR A 210 -6.64 8.05 -14.00
C TYR A 210 -7.31 7.05 -13.04
N ASP A 211 -8.58 6.68 -13.28
CA ASP A 211 -9.31 5.75 -12.41
C ASP A 211 -8.66 4.36 -12.37
N PHE A 212 -8.16 3.90 -13.53
CA PHE A 212 -7.42 2.65 -13.61
C PHE A 212 -6.11 2.74 -12.82
N ILE A 213 -5.31 3.79 -13.05
CA ILE A 213 -4.03 3.98 -12.37
C ILE A 213 -4.23 4.03 -10.86
N PHE A 214 -5.22 4.80 -10.39
CA PHE A 214 -5.56 4.91 -8.99
C PHE A 214 -5.88 3.55 -8.35
N LEU A 215 -6.79 2.78 -8.96
CA LEU A 215 -7.21 1.47 -8.45
C LEU A 215 -6.09 0.42 -8.55
N PHE A 216 -5.28 0.48 -9.60
CA PHE A 216 -4.12 -0.39 -9.78
C PHE A 216 -3.05 -0.16 -8.72
N LEU A 217 -2.68 1.10 -8.48
CA LEU A 217 -1.72 1.45 -7.41
C LEU A 217 -2.28 1.07 -6.04
N LYS A 218 -3.57 1.34 -5.77
CA LYS A 218 -4.22 0.94 -4.52
C LYS A 218 -4.19 -0.58 -4.32
N LYS A 219 -4.37 -1.37 -5.39
CA LYS A 219 -4.27 -2.82 -5.33
C LYS A 219 -2.84 -3.26 -4.99
N ILE A 220 -1.82 -2.73 -5.68
CA ILE A 220 -0.41 -3.03 -5.39
C ILE A 220 -0.07 -2.71 -3.94
N LEU A 221 -0.40 -1.51 -3.48
CA LEU A 221 -0.10 -1.07 -2.12
C LEU A 221 -0.73 -1.98 -1.07
N ARG A 222 -1.98 -2.38 -1.27
CA ARG A 222 -2.68 -3.27 -0.36
C ARG A 222 -2.11 -4.70 -0.37
N GLU A 223 -1.90 -5.27 -1.56
CA GLU A 223 -1.58 -6.69 -1.71
C GLU A 223 -0.08 -7.00 -1.54
N ASN A 224 0.79 -6.01 -1.80
CA ASN A 224 2.23 -6.23 -1.82
C ASN A 224 3.01 -5.39 -0.79
N PHE A 225 2.37 -4.41 -0.15
CA PHE A 225 3.03 -3.55 0.86
C PHE A 225 2.23 -3.44 2.16
N ASP A 226 1.15 -4.21 2.32
CA ASP A 226 0.24 -4.20 3.49
C ASP A 226 -0.30 -2.79 3.84
N PHE A 227 -0.46 -1.95 2.83
CA PHE A 227 -0.92 -0.58 3.01
C PHE A 227 -2.44 -0.49 2.83
N ASN A 228 -3.16 -0.35 3.95
CA ASN A 228 -4.63 -0.35 3.99
C ASN A 228 -5.23 1.02 4.39
N GLN A 229 -4.42 2.08 4.48
CA GLN A 229 -4.90 3.41 4.86
C GLN A 229 -5.72 4.07 3.75
N ASN A 230 -6.76 4.80 4.15
CA ASN A 230 -7.53 5.62 3.22
C ASN A 230 -6.85 6.99 3.09
N LEU A 231 -6.35 7.27 1.91
CA LEU A 231 -5.77 8.57 1.56
C LEU A 231 -6.86 9.48 0.98
N SER A 232 -6.71 10.79 1.17
CA SER A 232 -7.59 11.79 0.57
C SER A 232 -7.48 11.83 -0.96
N SER A 233 -8.48 12.38 -1.63
CA SER A 233 -8.45 12.58 -3.09
C SER A 233 -7.26 13.43 -3.52
N ASP A 234 -6.96 14.49 -2.75
CA ASP A 234 -5.84 15.40 -3.04
C ASP A 234 -4.49 14.70 -2.92
N TYR A 235 -4.36 13.79 -1.96
CA TYR A 235 -3.13 13.02 -1.81
C TYR A 235 -2.89 12.10 -3.02
N TRP A 236 -3.93 11.43 -3.51
CA TRP A 236 -3.85 10.61 -4.72
C TRP A 236 -3.56 11.45 -5.97
N GLN A 237 -4.14 12.63 -6.07
CA GLN A 237 -3.85 13.57 -7.16
C GLN A 237 -2.40 14.05 -7.13
N ASN A 238 -1.87 14.35 -5.94
CA ASN A 238 -0.47 14.74 -5.77
C ASN A 238 0.49 13.60 -6.15
N LEU A 239 0.18 12.36 -5.75
CA LEU A 239 0.96 11.19 -6.18
C LEU A 239 0.91 11.02 -7.71
N TYR A 240 -0.27 11.13 -8.32
CA TYR A 240 -0.42 11.05 -9.76
C TYR A 240 0.39 12.13 -10.48
N ASN A 241 0.32 13.37 -10.03
CA ASN A 241 1.10 14.48 -10.58
C ASN A 241 2.61 14.25 -10.39
N PHE A 242 3.01 13.71 -9.24
CA PHE A 242 4.40 13.35 -9.00
C PHE A 242 4.88 12.31 -10.02
N ILE A 243 4.20 11.18 -10.19
CA ILE A 243 4.65 10.12 -11.10
C ILE A 243 4.59 10.55 -12.57
N ASN A 244 3.66 11.43 -12.95
CA ASN A 244 3.53 11.95 -14.30
C ASN A 244 4.56 13.06 -14.63
N GLY A 245 5.03 13.79 -13.63
CA GLY A 245 5.94 14.91 -13.83
C GLY A 245 7.31 14.51 -14.40
N ASN A 246 8.07 15.51 -14.89
CA ASN A 246 9.35 15.31 -15.58
C ASN A 246 10.58 15.48 -14.66
N LYS A 247 10.41 15.81 -13.37
CA LYS A 247 11.52 15.92 -12.42
C LYS A 247 11.89 14.53 -11.90
N PHE A 248 13.13 14.12 -12.21
CA PHE A 248 13.71 12.87 -11.72
C PHE A 248 14.66 13.15 -10.56
N GLY A 249 14.92 12.16 -9.72
CA GLY A 249 15.83 12.31 -8.58
C GLY A 249 15.17 12.67 -7.26
N ASN A 250 13.84 12.85 -7.24
CA ASN A 250 13.04 13.06 -6.03
C ASN A 250 12.23 11.80 -5.71
N SER A 251 11.74 11.72 -4.48
CA SER A 251 10.76 10.72 -4.04
C SER A 251 9.48 11.36 -3.57
N PHE A 252 8.42 10.57 -3.55
CA PHE A 252 7.15 10.88 -2.92
C PHE A 252 6.95 9.84 -1.80
N SER A 253 6.99 10.30 -0.54
CA SER A 253 6.79 9.42 0.62
C SER A 253 5.30 9.23 0.86
N LEU A 254 4.84 7.98 0.84
CA LEU A 254 3.47 7.63 1.17
C LEU A 254 3.27 7.64 2.70
N ASN A 255 4.25 7.13 3.40
CA ASN A 255 4.40 7.12 4.86
C ASN A 255 5.89 6.95 5.19
N ASP A 256 6.22 6.72 6.46
CA ASP A 256 7.61 6.52 6.89
C ASP A 256 8.27 5.27 6.29
N ARG A 257 7.46 4.32 5.79
CA ARG A 257 7.92 3.03 5.26
C ARG A 257 7.98 2.99 3.73
N ILE A 258 7.01 3.58 3.01
CA ILE A 258 6.82 3.38 1.57
C ILE A 258 7.11 4.66 0.79
N ASN A 259 7.97 4.54 -0.21
CA ASN A 259 8.32 5.61 -1.14
C ASN A 259 7.96 5.29 -2.57
N PHE A 260 7.70 6.34 -3.33
CA PHE A 260 7.67 6.32 -4.79
C PHE A 260 8.85 7.11 -5.33
N SER A 261 9.50 6.59 -6.35
CA SER A 261 10.42 7.35 -7.20
C SER A 261 10.18 7.00 -8.67
N LYS A 262 10.79 7.74 -9.56
CA LYS A 262 10.60 7.53 -10.99
C LYS A 262 11.86 7.81 -11.79
N SER A 263 11.97 7.13 -12.93
CA SER A 263 12.89 7.43 -14.03
C SER A 263 12.12 7.85 -15.28
N GLN A 264 12.80 7.96 -16.39
CA GLN A 264 12.14 8.19 -17.68
C GLN A 264 11.19 7.06 -18.07
N LYS A 265 11.59 5.80 -17.82
CA LYS A 265 10.86 4.60 -18.26
C LYS A 265 10.07 3.91 -17.15
N HIS A 266 10.45 4.07 -15.88
CA HIS A 266 9.92 3.26 -14.80
C HIS A 266 9.40 4.09 -13.63
N ILE A 267 8.43 3.52 -12.90
CA ILE A 267 7.96 3.99 -11.60
C ILE A 267 8.36 2.92 -10.58
N TYR A 268 8.96 3.35 -9.48
CA TYR A 268 9.43 2.49 -8.39
C TYR A 268 8.57 2.74 -7.16
N ILE A 269 7.97 1.71 -6.60
CA ILE A 269 7.31 1.68 -5.30
C ILE A 269 8.19 0.82 -4.42
N TYR A 270 8.69 1.33 -3.31
CA TYR A 270 9.67 0.59 -2.51
C TYR A 270 9.60 0.93 -1.03
N THR A 271 10.02 -0.02 -0.20
CA THR A 271 10.16 0.22 1.23
C THR A 271 11.48 0.93 1.52
N LYS A 272 11.44 1.89 2.45
CA LYS A 272 12.65 2.43 3.06
C LYS A 272 13.30 1.33 3.89
N SER A 273 14.46 0.91 3.51
CA SER A 273 15.26 -0.06 4.27
C SER A 273 16.72 0.18 3.96
N ASP A 274 17.57 0.05 4.96
CA ASP A 274 19.02 0.10 4.81
C ASP A 274 19.53 -1.24 4.23
N TYR A 275 19.16 -1.52 2.97
CA TYR A 275 19.65 -2.72 2.27
C TYR A 275 21.15 -2.68 1.95
N LEU A 276 21.70 -1.49 1.79
CA LEU A 276 23.12 -1.27 1.62
C LEU A 276 23.73 -0.86 2.97
N VAL A 277 24.10 -1.85 3.75
CA VAL A 277 24.95 -1.65 4.92
C VAL A 277 26.39 -1.77 4.44
N LYS A 278 27.28 -0.94 4.96
CA LYS A 278 28.72 -1.02 4.72
C LYS A 278 29.20 -2.46 4.91
N THR A 279 29.62 -3.11 3.82
CA THR A 279 29.93 -4.55 3.78
C THR A 279 31.36 -4.74 3.37
N LYS A 280 32.18 -5.38 4.23
CA LYS A 280 33.54 -5.80 3.88
C LYS A 280 33.52 -7.01 2.97
N LEU A 281 34.35 -6.97 1.92
CA LEU A 281 34.46 -8.04 0.94
C LEU A 281 35.63 -8.99 1.30
N ASN A 282 35.44 -9.77 2.35
CA ASN A 282 36.51 -10.64 2.88
C ASN A 282 36.65 -11.95 2.09
N ASP A 283 35.56 -12.46 1.53
CA ASP A 283 35.50 -13.79 0.91
C ASP A 283 35.24 -13.70 -0.62
N PHE A 284 35.65 -14.71 -1.34
CA PHE A 284 35.25 -14.93 -2.72
C PHE A 284 33.83 -15.50 -2.76
N GLY A 285 33.06 -15.13 -3.78
CA GLY A 285 31.70 -15.59 -3.92
C GLY A 285 30.74 -14.47 -4.38
N ASN A 286 29.47 -14.62 -4.03
CA ASN A 286 28.40 -13.72 -4.47
C ASN A 286 27.84 -12.93 -3.29
N TYR A 287 27.81 -11.60 -3.44
CA TYR A 287 27.21 -10.67 -2.49
C TYR A 287 25.93 -10.11 -3.10
N LEU A 288 24.80 -10.37 -2.43
CA LEU A 288 23.48 -9.97 -2.88
C LEU A 288 23.16 -8.55 -2.41
N PHE A 289 22.72 -7.72 -3.35
CA PHE A 289 22.22 -6.37 -3.11
C PHE A 289 20.82 -6.21 -3.71
N ARG A 290 20.12 -5.16 -3.36
CA ARG A 290 18.75 -4.93 -3.81
C ARG A 290 18.62 -4.84 -5.34
N LEU A 291 19.59 -4.22 -6.00
CA LEU A 291 19.61 -4.02 -7.46
C LEU A 291 20.29 -5.14 -8.21
N GLY A 292 21.10 -5.96 -7.56
CA GLY A 292 21.89 -6.99 -8.26
C GLY A 292 22.83 -7.76 -7.35
N THR A 293 23.79 -8.42 -7.98
CA THR A 293 24.76 -9.26 -7.29
C THR A 293 26.18 -8.88 -7.73
N ILE A 294 27.09 -8.72 -6.75
CA ILE A 294 28.52 -8.62 -7.03
C ILE A 294 29.13 -10.02 -6.84
N SER A 295 29.70 -10.57 -7.91
CA SER A 295 30.50 -11.77 -7.85
C SER A 295 31.99 -11.41 -7.73
N ILE A 296 32.70 -12.09 -6.84
CA ILE A 296 34.12 -11.88 -6.57
C ILE A 296 34.87 -13.17 -6.79
N CYS A 297 35.89 -13.14 -7.63
CA CYS A 297 36.78 -14.29 -7.88
C CYS A 297 38.23 -13.86 -8.01
N GLN A 298 39.13 -14.82 -7.83
CA GLN A 298 40.57 -14.66 -8.05
C GLN A 298 40.91 -14.96 -9.51
N SER A 299 41.93 -14.28 -10.03
CA SER A 299 42.45 -14.50 -11.39
C SER A 299 43.98 -14.30 -11.43
N ASN A 300 44.63 -15.10 -12.27
CA ASN A 300 46.05 -14.92 -12.59
C ASN A 300 46.28 -13.99 -13.78
N GLN A 301 45.19 -13.48 -14.37
CA GLN A 301 45.27 -12.58 -15.52
C GLN A 301 44.50 -11.29 -15.27
N PHE A 302 45.08 -10.18 -15.73
CA PHE A 302 44.38 -8.90 -15.71
C PHE A 302 43.31 -8.86 -16.80
N ILE A 303 42.06 -8.54 -16.38
CA ILE A 303 40.92 -8.39 -17.30
C ILE A 303 40.49 -6.92 -17.28
N LYS A 304 40.40 -6.34 -18.49
CA LYS A 304 39.85 -5.00 -18.68
C LYS A 304 38.35 -5.09 -19.00
N PHE A 305 37.53 -4.35 -18.26
CA PHE A 305 36.08 -4.25 -18.49
C PHE A 305 35.76 -2.93 -19.23
N GLU A 306 35.32 -3.02 -20.47
CA GLU A 306 35.09 -1.85 -21.32
C GLU A 306 33.87 -1.04 -20.89
N ASN A 307 32.81 -1.73 -20.49
CA ASN A 307 31.54 -1.11 -20.04
C ASN A 307 31.46 -0.88 -18.54
N LYS A 308 32.57 -1.07 -17.81
CA LYS A 308 32.65 -0.93 -16.35
C LYS A 308 31.67 -1.85 -15.58
N GLU A 309 31.20 -2.91 -16.21
CA GLU A 309 30.37 -3.96 -15.58
C GLU A 309 31.13 -4.74 -14.50
N GLY A 310 32.47 -4.62 -14.54
CA GLY A 310 33.38 -5.19 -13.55
C GLY A 310 34.62 -4.33 -13.36
N ILE A 311 35.40 -4.72 -12.37
CA ILE A 311 36.73 -4.16 -12.08
C ILE A 311 37.71 -5.31 -11.78
N CYS A 312 38.94 -5.16 -12.27
CA CYS A 312 40.06 -6.06 -11.98
C CYS A 312 41.11 -5.28 -11.20
N ILE A 313 41.42 -5.72 -10.02
CA ILE A 313 42.32 -5.03 -9.08
C ILE A 313 43.38 -5.97 -8.54
N PRO A 314 44.59 -5.48 -8.16
CA PRO A 314 45.64 -6.30 -7.58
C PRO A 314 45.16 -7.00 -6.30
N PHE A 315 45.63 -8.24 -6.08
CA PHE A 315 45.23 -9.07 -4.94
C PHE A 315 45.56 -8.42 -3.56
N LYS A 316 46.60 -7.61 -3.50
CA LYS A 316 46.98 -6.87 -2.30
C LYS A 316 45.91 -5.92 -1.75
N PHE A 317 44.87 -5.57 -2.56
CA PHE A 317 43.77 -4.73 -2.13
C PHE A 317 42.68 -5.49 -1.37
N LYS A 318 42.71 -6.84 -1.34
CA LYS A 318 41.68 -7.71 -0.80
C LYS A 318 41.17 -7.29 0.57
N ASN A 319 42.06 -7.08 1.53
CA ASN A 319 41.67 -6.89 2.93
C ASN A 319 41.04 -5.53 3.25
N ASN A 320 41.03 -4.60 2.30
CA ASN A 320 40.51 -3.24 2.50
C ASN A 320 39.41 -2.86 1.50
N LEU A 321 38.74 -3.88 0.94
CA LEU A 321 37.63 -3.66 0.03
C LEU A 321 36.31 -3.64 0.78
N GLU A 322 35.55 -2.60 0.52
CA GLU A 322 34.23 -2.43 1.11
C GLU A 322 33.21 -1.99 0.04
N ILE A 323 31.99 -2.50 0.12
CA ILE A 323 30.84 -1.94 -0.59
C ILE A 323 30.10 -1.05 0.39
N ASP A 324 29.75 0.15 -0.07
CA ASP A 324 29.03 1.12 0.72
C ASP A 324 27.93 1.79 -0.12
N LYS A 325 26.97 2.43 0.57
CA LYS A 325 25.97 3.29 -0.06
C LYS A 325 26.56 4.66 -0.38
N TRP A 326 25.95 5.34 -1.34
CA TRP A 326 26.28 6.73 -1.62
C TRP A 326 25.82 7.66 -0.50
N GLU A 327 26.69 8.61 -0.15
CA GLU A 327 26.40 9.70 0.75
C GLU A 327 26.62 11.07 0.05
N TYR A 328 25.88 12.08 0.53
CA TYR A 328 26.05 13.44 -0.01
C TYR A 328 27.47 13.93 0.26
N GLY A 329 28.15 14.41 -0.79
CA GLY A 329 29.55 14.84 -0.71
C GLY A 329 30.57 13.80 -1.16
N ASP A 330 30.17 12.56 -1.43
CA ASP A 330 31.06 11.53 -1.98
C ASP A 330 31.68 11.96 -3.30
N LYS A 331 33.01 11.78 -3.43
CA LYS A 331 33.79 12.12 -4.61
C LYS A 331 34.63 10.94 -5.07
N CYS A 332 34.83 10.86 -6.38
CA CYS A 332 35.77 9.93 -6.99
C CYS A 332 36.80 10.70 -7.85
N VAL A 333 37.95 10.09 -8.11
CA VAL A 333 39.03 10.69 -8.90
C VAL A 333 38.99 10.10 -10.30
N SER A 334 38.75 10.95 -11.30
CA SER A 334 38.73 10.56 -12.70
C SER A 334 40.11 10.10 -13.19
N SER A 335 40.18 9.42 -14.35
CA SER A 335 41.44 9.00 -14.98
C SER A 335 42.40 10.16 -15.35
N LYS A 336 41.86 11.41 -15.36
CA LYS A 336 42.62 12.64 -15.59
C LYS A 336 43.07 13.32 -14.26
N GLY A 337 42.83 12.70 -13.12
CA GLY A 337 43.17 13.26 -11.79
C GLY A 337 42.15 14.25 -11.22
N ASN A 338 41.09 14.59 -11.93
CA ASN A 338 40.09 15.53 -11.46
C ASN A 338 39.10 14.87 -10.47
N GLN A 339 38.74 15.58 -9.42
CA GLN A 339 37.65 15.17 -8.53
C GLN A 339 36.30 15.36 -9.21
N VAL A 340 35.44 14.34 -9.12
CA VAL A 340 34.08 14.33 -9.66
C VAL A 340 33.14 13.92 -8.53
N ASN A 341 32.05 14.68 -8.32
CA ASN A 341 31.04 14.29 -7.34
C ASN A 341 30.24 13.08 -7.85
N VAL A 342 30.00 12.12 -6.98
CA VAL A 342 29.16 10.95 -7.30
C VAL A 342 27.73 11.38 -7.66
N SER A 343 27.22 12.42 -6.98
CA SER A 343 25.93 13.03 -7.33
C SER A 343 25.83 13.44 -8.80
N ASP A 344 26.90 14.02 -9.36
CA ASP A 344 26.92 14.49 -10.77
C ASP A 344 26.96 13.31 -11.72
N ILE A 345 27.68 12.23 -11.37
CA ILE A 345 27.67 10.98 -12.15
C ILE A 345 26.25 10.41 -12.20
N PHE A 346 25.54 10.38 -11.08
CA PHE A 346 24.17 9.86 -11.01
C PHE A 346 23.16 10.74 -11.77
N ILE A 347 23.31 12.07 -11.70
CA ILE A 347 22.46 13.02 -12.43
C ILE A 347 22.65 12.88 -13.93
N ASN A 348 23.92 12.85 -14.40
CA ASN A 348 24.27 12.72 -15.81
C ASN A 348 23.75 11.40 -16.41
N ASN A 349 23.69 10.34 -15.58
CA ASN A 349 23.13 9.04 -15.99
C ASN A 349 21.63 8.93 -15.70
N LYS A 350 20.96 10.02 -15.29
CA LYS A 350 19.49 10.11 -15.06
C LYS A 350 18.95 9.03 -14.10
N LEU A 351 19.73 8.67 -13.08
CA LEU A 351 19.30 7.67 -12.10
C LEU A 351 18.15 8.21 -11.25
N SER A 352 17.15 7.36 -11.00
CA SER A 352 16.11 7.64 -10.02
C SER A 352 16.67 7.64 -8.59
N LEU A 353 15.96 8.25 -7.64
CA LEU A 353 16.39 8.23 -6.24
C LEU A 353 16.51 6.80 -5.70
N PHE A 354 15.57 5.91 -6.08
CA PHE A 354 15.65 4.50 -5.75
C PHE A 354 16.99 3.86 -6.13
N HIS A 355 17.48 4.16 -7.36
CA HIS A 355 18.81 3.66 -7.76
C HIS A 355 19.92 4.31 -6.95
N LYS A 356 19.91 5.62 -6.76
CA LYS A 356 20.96 6.33 -6.01
C LYS A 356 21.13 5.78 -4.59
N GLU A 357 20.00 5.50 -3.91
CA GLU A 357 19.99 4.97 -2.55
C GLU A 357 20.44 3.50 -2.46
N ASN A 358 20.36 2.75 -3.55
CA ASN A 358 20.64 1.31 -3.58
C ASN A 358 21.80 0.93 -4.50
N TYR A 359 22.54 1.92 -5.06
CA TYR A 359 23.66 1.66 -5.97
C TYR A 359 24.93 1.36 -5.16
N PRO A 360 25.61 0.24 -5.41
CA PRO A 360 26.82 -0.11 -4.67
C PRO A 360 28.02 0.74 -5.12
N LEU A 361 28.76 1.25 -4.15
CA LEU A 361 30.04 1.92 -4.33
C LEU A 361 31.15 1.04 -3.79
N LEU A 362 32.08 0.59 -4.64
CA LEU A 362 33.26 -0.13 -4.17
C LEU A 362 34.29 0.88 -3.67
N LYS A 363 34.66 0.77 -2.42
CA LYS A 363 35.67 1.60 -1.75
C LYS A 363 36.91 0.76 -1.44
N TYR A 364 38.08 1.38 -1.57
CA TYR A 364 39.36 0.91 -1.06
C TYR A 364 40.00 1.99 -0.21
N LEU A 365 40.24 1.74 1.07
CA LEU A 365 40.72 2.74 2.03
C LEU A 365 39.95 4.06 1.93
N ASP A 366 38.61 3.98 2.02
CA ASP A 366 37.63 5.08 1.91
C ASP A 366 37.59 5.81 0.56
N LYS A 367 38.40 5.41 -0.44
CA LYS A 367 38.37 5.97 -1.78
C LYS A 367 37.47 5.15 -2.68
N ILE A 368 36.53 5.80 -3.38
CA ILE A 368 35.66 5.14 -4.36
C ILE A 368 36.50 4.78 -5.59
N ILE A 369 36.61 3.48 -5.85
CA ILE A 369 37.37 2.95 -7.00
C ILE A 369 36.49 2.40 -8.12
N TRP A 370 35.21 2.06 -7.82
CA TRP A 370 34.30 1.56 -8.82
C TRP A 370 32.84 1.83 -8.44
N ILE A 371 32.07 2.27 -9.43
CA ILE A 371 30.61 2.33 -9.42
C ILE A 371 30.18 1.56 -10.66
N PRO A 372 29.52 0.41 -10.53
CA PRO A 372 29.19 -0.46 -11.65
C PRO A 372 28.57 0.30 -12.81
N TYR A 373 29.03 0.05 -14.03
CA TYR A 373 28.67 0.73 -15.29
C TYR A 373 28.94 2.25 -15.35
N LEU A 374 29.14 2.94 -14.24
CA LEU A 374 29.17 4.41 -14.20
C LEU A 374 30.60 4.95 -14.09
N PHE A 375 31.37 4.40 -13.16
CA PHE A 375 32.71 4.90 -12.90
C PHE A 375 33.68 3.73 -12.61
N CYS A 376 34.91 3.86 -13.11
CA CYS A 376 36.03 2.99 -12.74
C CYS A 376 37.29 3.83 -12.62
N ALA A 377 37.96 3.76 -11.47
CA ALA A 377 39.26 4.41 -11.28
C ALA A 377 40.31 3.78 -12.19
N LYS A 378 41.31 4.56 -12.58
CA LYS A 378 42.46 4.05 -13.32
C LYS A 378 43.30 3.18 -12.38
N ILE A 379 43.39 1.90 -12.68
CA ILE A 379 44.24 0.94 -11.97
C ILE A 379 45.28 0.45 -12.98
N ASP A 380 46.53 0.74 -12.70
CA ASP A 380 47.62 0.37 -13.59
C ASP A 380 47.89 -1.15 -13.49
N LYS A 381 48.27 -1.74 -14.64
CA LYS A 381 48.74 -3.12 -14.66
C LYS A 381 50.00 -3.19 -13.82
N MET A 382 50.07 -4.18 -12.95
CA MET A 382 51.26 -4.54 -12.19
C MET A 382 52.05 -5.67 -12.86
N ASP A 383 53.24 -5.98 -12.36
CA ASP A 383 54.16 -6.91 -12.95
C ASP A 383 53.61 -8.33 -13.22
N LYS A 384 54.24 -9.07 -14.15
CA LYS A 384 53.78 -10.33 -14.74
C LYS A 384 53.46 -11.51 -13.78
N HIS A 385 53.67 -11.37 -12.49
CA HIS A 385 53.49 -12.42 -11.48
C HIS A 385 52.46 -12.10 -10.37
N GLU A 386 51.69 -11.04 -10.54
CA GLU A 386 50.68 -10.70 -9.55
C GLU A 386 49.30 -11.38 -9.79
N GLN A 387 48.68 -11.79 -8.70
CA GLN A 387 47.29 -12.24 -8.73
C GLN A 387 46.36 -11.04 -8.66
N TYR A 388 45.18 -11.22 -9.25
CA TYR A 388 44.15 -10.22 -9.32
C TYR A 388 42.86 -10.69 -8.69
N ILE A 389 42.03 -9.73 -8.28
CA ILE A 389 40.66 -9.93 -7.87
C ILE A 389 39.77 -9.33 -8.95
N ILE A 390 38.80 -10.11 -9.39
CA ILE A 390 37.80 -9.68 -10.33
C ILE A 390 36.50 -9.52 -9.60
N LEU A 391 35.90 -8.33 -9.67
CA LEU A 391 34.53 -8.08 -9.23
C LEU A 391 33.66 -7.81 -10.45
N ARG A 392 32.51 -8.49 -10.55
CA ARG A 392 31.51 -8.28 -11.59
C ARG A 392 30.16 -7.96 -11.00
N TRP A 393 29.48 -7.01 -11.58
CA TRP A 393 28.12 -6.66 -11.25
C TRP A 393 27.13 -7.28 -12.21
N ASN A 394 26.18 -8.05 -11.67
CA ASN A 394 25.06 -8.60 -12.41
C ASN A 394 23.80 -7.91 -11.92
N LEU A 395 23.20 -7.09 -12.78
CA LEU A 395 21.95 -6.38 -12.48
C LEU A 395 20.80 -7.38 -12.49
N ASN A 396 19.97 -7.37 -11.45
CA ASN A 396 18.79 -8.25 -11.32
C ASN A 396 17.47 -7.52 -11.71
N LEU A 397 17.58 -6.37 -12.39
CA LEU A 397 16.45 -5.54 -12.83
C LEU A 397 16.36 -5.52 -14.37
#